data_39eaddeb8989d6e44f3133f81acc22be
#
_entry.id   39eaddeb8989d6e44f3133f81acc22be
#
_cell.length_a   1.000
_cell.length_b   1.000
_cell.length_c   1.000
_cell.angle_alpha   90.00
_cell.angle_beta   90.00
_cell.angle_gamma   90.00
#
_symmetry.space_group_name_H-M   'P 1'
#
loop_
_entity.id
_entity.type
_entity.pdbx_description
1 polymer ?
#
loop_
_entity_poly.entity_id
_entity_poly.type
_entity_poly.pdbx_seq_one_letter_code
_entity_poly.pdbx_strand_id
1 'polypeptide(L)'
;MRCDHGICSYSACGQRNPEMLMYQHQKASERFDVIDLDPYGSPASFLDAAVQAVSEGGLLCVTCTDMAVLAGNSGETCYSKYGAMALKSRACHEMALRTVLHSLDLRANCYQRFVVPLLSISADFYVRVFVRVFTGQAKVKASASKQALVFQCVGCGAFHLQRLGKASAASGGRLKFSAACGPPVAPECEHCGQRHQLGGPMWAEPLHDLEFVGRVLEAVSANPGRFHTAERIRGVLSVITEELPDVPLYYTLDQLSSTIHCNTPSLLQLRSALLHAGFRVSLSHACKNAVKTDAPSSALWDIMRCWEKEYPVKRERLSESSPAFRILRVEPRLQANFTIRDDANPSSRQRGLKRFQANPEANWGPRPRARPGGKAAGETVEERRRLLQNKRKEPVEDPAERAAWLKTFPCKRFKEGTCQQGDQCCYSHSAPSPKATAEATPTDCPEAPSQNPAEPGAATGPGIE
;
A
#
# COMPACT_ATOMS: atom_id res chain seq x y z
N MET A 1 3.14 7.25 -40.53
CA MET A 1 1.70 7.47 -40.30
C MET A 1 1.59 8.55 -39.27
N ARG A 2 1.02 9.72 -39.57
CA ARG A 2 0.61 10.67 -38.57
C ARG A 2 -0.53 10.01 -37.80
N CYS A 3 -0.41 9.89 -36.48
CA CYS A 3 -1.58 9.63 -35.65
C CYS A 3 -2.45 10.90 -35.76
N ASP A 4 -3.48 10.85 -36.61
CA ASP A 4 -4.44 11.93 -36.74
C ASP A 4 -5.11 12.10 -35.37
N HIS A 5 -4.78 13.16 -34.64
CA HIS A 5 -5.30 13.65 -33.37
C HIS A 5 -4.38 13.60 -32.15
N GLY A 6 -3.05 13.56 -32.29
CA GLY A 6 -2.12 13.83 -31.17
C GLY A 6 -2.18 12.86 -29.98
N ILE A 7 -2.77 11.68 -30.14
CA ILE A 7 -2.86 10.64 -29.09
C ILE A 7 -1.87 9.53 -29.42
N CYS A 8 -0.89 9.31 -28.53
CA CYS A 8 -0.02 8.15 -28.58
C CYS A 8 -0.41 7.17 -27.47
N SER A 9 -0.87 5.96 -27.84
CA SER A 9 -1.06 4.86 -26.91
C SER A 9 -0.09 3.72 -27.21
N TYR A 10 0.39 3.05 -26.18
CA TYR A 10 1.33 1.93 -26.29
C TYR A 10 0.80 0.81 -27.19
N SER A 11 -0.51 0.57 -27.19
CA SER A 11 -1.17 -0.45 -28.00
C SER A 11 -1.23 -0.13 -29.50
N ALA A 12 -1.12 1.15 -29.89
CA ALA A 12 -1.21 1.57 -31.29
C ALA A 12 0.14 1.52 -32.04
N CYS A 13 1.27 1.37 -31.33
CA CYS A 13 2.62 1.42 -31.89
C CYS A 13 3.23 0.04 -32.23
N GLY A 14 2.48 -0.90 -32.75
CA GLY A 14 2.79 -2.33 -32.92
C GLY A 14 4.09 -2.73 -33.62
N GLN A 15 4.97 -1.82 -34.04
CA GLN A 15 6.25 -2.16 -34.72
C GLN A 15 7.42 -1.24 -34.37
N ARG A 16 7.26 -0.16 -33.59
CA ARG A 16 8.37 0.73 -33.19
C ARG A 16 8.50 0.72 -31.68
N ASN A 17 9.75 0.80 -31.20
CA ASN A 17 9.99 0.99 -29.76
C ASN A 17 9.32 2.31 -29.31
N PRO A 18 8.30 2.28 -28.43
CA PRO A 18 7.53 3.47 -28.04
C PRO A 18 8.40 4.53 -27.36
N GLU A 19 9.42 4.11 -26.63
CA GLU A 19 10.39 5.00 -25.97
C GLU A 19 11.15 5.82 -27.02
N MET A 20 11.67 5.17 -28.06
CA MET A 20 12.36 5.84 -29.16
C MET A 20 11.44 6.78 -29.94
N LEU A 21 10.16 6.42 -30.10
CA LEU A 21 9.19 7.31 -30.75
C LEU A 21 9.01 8.59 -29.93
N MET A 22 8.85 8.49 -28.62
CA MET A 22 8.72 9.66 -27.74
C MET A 22 9.98 10.52 -27.77
N TYR A 23 11.18 9.95 -27.74
CA TYR A 23 12.43 10.71 -27.88
C TYR A 23 12.58 11.43 -29.23
N GLN A 24 11.98 10.92 -30.31
CA GLN A 24 11.96 11.60 -31.61
C GLN A 24 11.02 12.83 -31.65
N HIS A 25 10.06 12.94 -30.70
CA HIS A 25 9.03 13.99 -30.64
C HIS A 25 9.22 14.97 -29.47
N GLN A 26 10.47 15.30 -29.15
CA GLN A 26 10.78 16.25 -28.05
C GLN A 26 10.64 17.72 -28.43
N LYS A 27 10.73 18.06 -29.74
CA LYS A 27 10.58 19.44 -30.20
C LYS A 27 9.16 19.93 -29.93
N ALA A 28 9.03 21.17 -29.45
CA ALA A 28 7.75 21.72 -29.03
C ALA A 28 6.63 21.62 -30.08
N SER A 29 6.97 21.74 -31.37
CA SER A 29 6.03 21.63 -32.48
C SER A 29 5.63 20.18 -32.84
N GLU A 30 6.29 19.18 -32.27
CA GLU A 30 6.11 17.77 -32.61
C GLU A 30 5.55 16.96 -31.43
N ARG A 31 5.40 17.59 -30.26
CA ARG A 31 4.93 16.94 -29.03
C ARG A 31 3.49 16.48 -29.15
N PHE A 32 3.17 15.46 -28.36
CA PHE A 32 1.83 14.89 -28.29
C PHE A 32 0.97 15.61 -27.25
N ASP A 33 -0.29 15.86 -27.55
CA ASP A 33 -1.25 16.46 -26.61
C ASP A 33 -1.64 15.49 -25.49
N VAL A 34 -1.65 14.18 -25.79
CA VAL A 34 -1.93 13.13 -24.83
C VAL A 34 -0.96 11.96 -25.03
N ILE A 35 -0.35 11.52 -23.95
CA ILE A 35 0.43 10.29 -23.90
C ILE A 35 -0.19 9.37 -22.87
N ASP A 36 -0.51 8.13 -23.27
CA ASP A 36 -1.03 7.10 -22.37
C ASP A 36 -0.04 5.94 -22.27
N LEU A 37 0.57 5.79 -21.09
CA LEU A 37 1.49 4.71 -20.75
C LEU A 37 0.74 3.65 -19.96
N ASP A 38 0.51 2.50 -20.59
CA ASP A 38 -0.15 1.34 -19.96
C ASP A 38 0.63 0.04 -20.22
N PRO A 39 1.91 -0.04 -19.79
CA PRO A 39 2.72 -1.23 -19.96
C PRO A 39 2.35 -2.32 -18.96
N TYR A 40 2.61 -3.58 -19.30
CA TYR A 40 2.63 -4.66 -18.32
C TYR A 40 3.79 -4.43 -17.34
N GLY A 41 3.49 -4.27 -16.07
CA GLY A 41 4.48 -4.05 -15.01
C GLY A 41 4.78 -2.56 -14.76
N SER A 42 6.04 -2.17 -14.96
CA SER A 42 6.52 -0.83 -14.59
C SER A 42 6.63 0.10 -15.80
N PRO A 43 6.12 1.33 -15.72
CA PRO A 43 6.34 2.36 -16.74
C PRO A 43 7.69 3.08 -16.59
N ALA A 44 8.55 2.73 -15.64
CA ALA A 44 9.71 3.52 -15.22
C ALA A 44 10.67 3.87 -16.38
N SER A 45 10.87 2.98 -17.35
CA SER A 45 11.73 3.21 -18.54
C SER A 45 11.14 4.27 -19.48
N PHE A 46 9.82 4.40 -19.54
CA PHE A 46 9.13 5.30 -20.47
C PHE A 46 8.97 6.72 -19.94
N LEU A 47 9.07 6.90 -18.60
CA LEU A 47 8.71 8.17 -17.94
C LEU A 47 9.56 9.34 -18.41
N ASP A 48 10.86 9.13 -18.64
CA ASP A 48 11.78 10.19 -19.07
C ASP A 48 11.44 10.70 -20.49
N ALA A 49 11.23 9.79 -21.41
CA ALA A 49 10.82 10.12 -22.79
C ALA A 49 9.44 10.81 -22.80
N ALA A 50 8.50 10.32 -21.98
CA ALA A 50 7.13 10.83 -21.95
C ALA A 50 7.05 12.28 -21.43
N VAL A 51 7.79 12.63 -20.35
CA VAL A 51 7.79 14.00 -19.84
C VAL A 51 8.41 14.99 -20.81
N GLN A 52 9.24 14.55 -21.78
CA GLN A 52 9.81 15.40 -22.82
C GLN A 52 8.88 15.52 -24.04
N ALA A 53 8.18 14.43 -24.38
CA ALA A 53 7.38 14.34 -25.58
C ALA A 53 5.93 14.86 -25.43
N VAL A 54 5.43 15.06 -24.21
CA VAL A 54 4.10 15.63 -24.01
C VAL A 54 4.13 17.15 -24.19
N SER A 55 3.09 17.71 -24.85
CA SER A 55 2.99 19.13 -25.17
C SER A 55 2.88 20.00 -23.90
N GLU A 56 2.93 21.34 -24.03
CA GLU A 56 2.73 22.28 -22.93
C GLU A 56 1.29 22.20 -22.42
N GLY A 57 1.12 21.86 -21.12
CA GLY A 57 -0.19 21.59 -20.53
C GLY A 57 -0.87 20.32 -21.07
N GLY A 58 -0.15 19.49 -21.85
CA GLY A 58 -0.65 18.21 -22.34
C GLY A 58 -0.87 17.19 -21.23
N LEU A 59 -1.66 16.16 -21.53
CA LEU A 59 -2.07 15.12 -20.58
C LEU A 59 -1.15 13.91 -20.66
N LEU A 60 -0.58 13.51 -19.54
CA LEU A 60 0.15 12.25 -19.38
C LEU A 60 -0.63 11.32 -18.45
N CYS A 61 -1.00 10.15 -18.97
CA CYS A 61 -1.65 9.07 -18.23
C CYS A 61 -0.64 7.97 -17.98
N VAL A 62 -0.49 7.51 -16.76
CA VAL A 62 0.50 6.49 -16.41
C VAL A 62 -0.11 5.41 -15.53
N THR A 63 -0.06 4.16 -16.00
CA THR A 63 -0.48 2.96 -15.27
C THR A 63 0.73 2.19 -14.79
N CYS A 64 0.68 1.71 -13.54
CA CYS A 64 1.69 0.84 -12.94
C CYS A 64 0.99 -0.41 -12.39
N THR A 65 1.36 -1.58 -12.89
CA THR A 65 0.83 -2.87 -12.41
C THR A 65 1.83 -3.62 -11.53
N ASP A 66 3.05 -3.09 -11.32
CA ASP A 66 4.08 -3.67 -10.46
C ASP A 66 3.89 -3.32 -8.97
N MET A 67 2.65 -3.48 -8.48
CA MET A 67 2.27 -3.20 -7.10
C MET A 67 3.08 -3.99 -6.07
N ALA A 68 3.62 -5.16 -6.40
CA ALA A 68 4.52 -5.89 -5.51
C ALA A 68 5.77 -5.08 -5.14
N VAL A 69 6.29 -4.30 -6.10
CA VAL A 69 7.42 -3.38 -5.93
C VAL A 69 6.98 -2.13 -5.16
N LEU A 70 5.93 -1.48 -5.63
CA LEU A 70 5.41 -0.22 -5.07
C LEU A 70 4.82 -0.37 -3.67
N ALA A 71 4.34 -1.57 -3.28
CA ALA A 71 3.78 -1.85 -1.96
C ALA A 71 4.84 -2.25 -0.90
N GLY A 72 6.12 -2.18 -1.22
CA GLY A 72 7.22 -2.38 -0.28
C GLY A 72 7.68 -3.82 -0.08
N ASN A 73 7.31 -4.76 -0.98
CA ASN A 73 7.88 -6.11 -0.91
C ASN A 73 9.34 -6.16 -1.41
N SER A 74 9.72 -5.20 -2.27
CA SER A 74 11.07 -5.03 -2.83
C SER A 74 11.39 -3.55 -2.89
N GLY A 75 11.72 -2.96 -1.74
CA GLY A 75 11.99 -1.52 -1.60
C GLY A 75 13.18 -1.06 -2.43
N GLU A 76 14.23 -1.87 -2.51
CA GLU A 76 15.43 -1.65 -3.33
C GLU A 76 15.10 -1.60 -4.83
N THR A 77 14.21 -2.49 -5.30
CA THR A 77 13.73 -2.47 -6.68
C THR A 77 12.85 -1.25 -6.95
N CYS A 78 12.06 -0.83 -5.96
CA CYS A 78 11.29 0.42 -6.06
C CYS A 78 12.22 1.62 -6.18
N TYR A 79 13.27 1.66 -5.39
CA TYR A 79 14.27 2.73 -5.47
C TYR A 79 14.94 2.77 -6.86
N SER A 80 15.39 1.65 -7.39
CA SER A 80 16.04 1.60 -8.71
C SER A 80 15.12 2.06 -9.86
N LYS A 81 13.81 1.78 -9.78
CA LYS A 81 12.85 2.14 -10.82
C LYS A 81 12.28 3.56 -10.67
N TYR A 82 11.92 3.94 -9.46
CA TYR A 82 11.15 5.15 -9.18
C TYR A 82 11.90 6.20 -8.37
N GLY A 83 13.13 5.90 -7.91
CA GLY A 83 13.93 6.81 -7.10
C GLY A 83 13.43 6.99 -5.67
N ALA A 84 12.62 6.04 -5.18
CA ALA A 84 12.01 6.11 -3.84
C ALA A 84 11.98 4.74 -3.16
N MET A 85 12.29 4.70 -1.86
CA MET A 85 12.19 3.50 -1.04
C MET A 85 10.73 3.28 -0.63
N ALA A 86 10.11 2.20 -1.11
CA ALA A 86 8.76 1.82 -0.70
C ALA A 86 8.77 1.15 0.67
N LEU A 87 7.75 1.45 1.49
CA LEU A 87 7.55 0.82 2.80
C LEU A 87 6.40 -0.20 2.76
N LYS A 88 6.58 -1.28 3.50
CA LYS A 88 5.51 -2.25 3.75
C LYS A 88 4.53 -1.67 4.77
N SER A 89 3.64 -0.82 4.30
CA SER A 89 2.67 -0.04 5.09
C SER A 89 1.24 -0.47 4.78
N ARG A 90 0.30 -0.17 5.68
CA ARG A 90 -1.13 -0.27 5.39
C ARG A 90 -1.59 0.79 4.39
N ALA A 91 -0.87 1.91 4.31
CA ALA A 91 -1.10 2.98 3.33
C ALA A 91 -0.28 2.78 2.03
N CYS A 92 0.24 1.58 1.74
CA CYS A 92 1.12 1.31 0.60
C CYS A 92 0.49 1.68 -0.76
N HIS A 93 -0.81 1.57 -0.93
CA HIS A 93 -1.49 1.95 -2.16
C HIS A 93 -1.44 3.46 -2.43
N GLU A 94 -1.68 4.29 -1.41
CA GLU A 94 -1.51 5.74 -1.55
C GLU A 94 -0.03 6.12 -1.67
N MET A 95 0.84 5.47 -0.91
CA MET A 95 2.29 5.67 -1.05
C MET A 95 2.77 5.34 -2.46
N ALA A 96 2.21 4.31 -3.11
CA ALA A 96 2.50 3.96 -4.50
C ALA A 96 2.15 5.09 -5.47
N LEU A 97 0.94 5.68 -5.35
CA LEU A 97 0.53 6.84 -6.16
C LEU A 97 1.51 8.02 -5.98
N ARG A 98 1.87 8.31 -4.73
CA ARG A 98 2.79 9.40 -4.38
C ARG A 98 4.22 9.14 -4.86
N THR A 99 4.66 7.88 -4.88
CA THR A 99 5.96 7.45 -5.42
C THR A 99 6.00 7.64 -6.94
N VAL A 100 4.95 7.28 -7.66
CA VAL A 100 4.86 7.48 -9.12
C VAL A 100 4.87 8.98 -9.46
N LEU A 101 4.11 9.81 -8.73
CA LEU A 101 4.11 11.27 -8.93
C LEU A 101 5.47 11.89 -8.62
N HIS A 102 6.15 11.45 -7.55
CA HIS A 102 7.52 11.85 -7.26
C HIS A 102 8.45 11.54 -8.44
N SER A 103 8.40 10.33 -8.94
CA SER A 103 9.25 9.87 -10.06
C SER A 103 9.01 10.68 -11.34
N LEU A 104 7.74 11.01 -11.63
CA LEU A 104 7.36 11.87 -12.76
C LEU A 104 7.90 13.29 -12.60
N ASP A 105 7.68 13.92 -11.43
CA ASP A 105 8.12 15.28 -11.16
C ASP A 105 9.64 15.40 -11.22
N LEU A 106 10.37 14.42 -10.64
CA LEU A 106 11.83 14.38 -10.66
C LEU A 106 12.37 14.36 -12.10
N ARG A 107 11.81 13.53 -12.98
CA ARG A 107 12.22 13.46 -14.39
C ARG A 107 11.86 14.72 -15.16
N ALA A 108 10.64 15.25 -14.95
CA ALA A 108 10.21 16.49 -15.60
C ALA A 108 11.10 17.67 -15.20
N ASN A 109 11.53 17.75 -13.94
CA ASN A 109 12.36 18.84 -13.42
C ASN A 109 13.72 18.94 -14.13
N CYS A 110 14.29 17.82 -14.61
CA CYS A 110 15.53 17.81 -15.40
C CYS A 110 15.42 18.67 -16.69
N TYR A 111 14.20 18.78 -17.21
CA TYR A 111 13.88 19.54 -18.43
C TYR A 111 13.17 20.87 -18.14
N GLN A 112 13.30 21.39 -16.92
CA GLN A 112 12.61 22.61 -16.46
C GLN A 112 11.09 22.51 -16.56
N ARG A 113 10.56 21.28 -16.53
CA ARG A 113 9.14 20.99 -16.55
C ARG A 113 8.68 20.51 -15.16
N PHE A 114 7.40 20.64 -14.88
CA PHE A 114 6.79 20.21 -13.62
C PHE A 114 5.44 19.56 -13.89
N VAL A 115 5.03 18.68 -12.99
CA VAL A 115 3.75 17.96 -13.10
C VAL A 115 2.69 18.60 -12.21
N VAL A 116 1.44 18.55 -12.69
CA VAL A 116 0.24 18.95 -11.95
C VAL A 116 -0.71 17.75 -11.96
N PRO A 117 -0.90 17.05 -10.81
CA PRO A 117 -1.81 15.96 -10.71
C PRO A 117 -3.26 16.40 -10.92
N LEU A 118 -3.99 15.71 -11.78
CA LEU A 118 -5.42 15.91 -11.99
C LEU A 118 -6.23 14.87 -11.23
N LEU A 119 -5.79 13.60 -11.32
CA LEU A 119 -6.46 12.46 -10.70
C LEU A 119 -5.46 11.34 -10.51
N SER A 120 -5.46 10.72 -9.33
CA SER A 120 -4.59 9.58 -9.00
C SER A 120 -5.44 8.48 -8.37
N ILE A 121 -5.55 7.33 -9.03
CA ILE A 121 -6.45 6.24 -8.63
C ILE A 121 -5.65 4.99 -8.30
N SER A 122 -5.96 4.40 -7.15
CA SER A 122 -5.60 3.02 -6.85
C SER A 122 -6.81 2.11 -7.12
N ALA A 123 -6.63 1.14 -7.99
CA ALA A 123 -7.70 0.22 -8.36
C ALA A 123 -7.17 -1.22 -8.31
N ASP A 124 -7.60 -1.99 -7.30
CA ASP A 124 -7.22 -3.37 -7.04
C ASP A 124 -5.70 -3.63 -7.01
N PHE A 125 -5.16 -4.06 -8.16
CA PHE A 125 -3.77 -4.47 -8.33
C PHE A 125 -2.92 -3.49 -9.15
N TYR A 126 -3.46 -2.31 -9.49
CA TYR A 126 -2.73 -1.29 -10.22
C TYR A 126 -2.99 0.11 -9.65
N VAL A 127 -2.10 1.02 -9.96
CA VAL A 127 -2.28 2.45 -9.75
C VAL A 127 -2.22 3.17 -11.08
N ARG A 128 -3.02 4.24 -11.21
CA ARG A 128 -3.04 5.07 -12.41
C ARG A 128 -3.11 6.54 -12.03
N VAL A 129 -2.21 7.33 -12.65
CA VAL A 129 -2.17 8.78 -12.45
C VAL A 129 -2.40 9.50 -13.76
N PHE A 130 -3.10 10.63 -13.67
CA PHE A 130 -3.38 11.56 -14.75
C PHE A 130 -2.79 12.90 -14.35
N VAL A 131 -1.80 13.38 -15.10
CA VAL A 131 -1.10 14.63 -14.79
C VAL A 131 -1.01 15.53 -16.04
N ARG A 132 -1.01 16.83 -15.82
CA ARG A 132 -0.57 17.79 -16.83
C ARG A 132 0.90 18.12 -16.63
N VAL A 133 1.60 18.37 -17.73
CA VAL A 133 3.02 18.72 -17.71
C VAL A 133 3.21 20.10 -18.29
N PHE A 134 3.82 20.99 -17.51
CA PHE A 134 4.07 22.39 -17.89
C PHE A 134 5.55 22.71 -17.81
N THR A 135 5.98 23.73 -18.53
CA THR A 135 7.33 24.29 -18.45
C THR A 135 7.34 25.49 -17.49
N GLY A 136 8.30 25.56 -16.58
CA GLY A 136 8.36 26.67 -15.64
C GLY A 136 9.47 26.55 -14.60
N GLN A 137 10.61 27.18 -14.85
CA GLN A 137 11.80 27.15 -13.98
C GLN A 137 11.49 27.56 -12.52
N ALA A 138 10.65 28.57 -12.30
CA ALA A 138 10.27 28.99 -10.96
C ALA A 138 9.46 27.94 -10.21
N LYS A 139 8.62 27.17 -10.90
CA LYS A 139 7.83 26.08 -10.33
C LYS A 139 8.68 24.86 -10.02
N VAL A 140 9.68 24.55 -10.87
CA VAL A 140 10.65 23.48 -10.63
C VAL A 140 11.45 23.71 -9.35
N LYS A 141 11.83 24.96 -9.04
CA LYS A 141 12.52 25.29 -7.78
C LYS A 141 11.72 24.95 -6.52
N ALA A 142 10.39 24.87 -6.64
CA ALA A 142 9.51 24.47 -5.54
C ALA A 142 9.41 22.95 -5.33
N SER A 143 9.94 22.13 -6.24
CA SER A 143 9.75 20.68 -6.23
C SER A 143 10.16 20.03 -4.91
N ALA A 144 11.33 20.36 -4.38
CA ALA A 144 11.81 19.80 -3.10
C ALA A 144 10.86 20.05 -1.92
N SER A 145 10.14 21.20 -1.92
CA SER A 145 9.15 21.51 -0.89
C SER A 145 7.86 20.70 -1.00
N LYS A 146 7.64 20.03 -2.15
CA LYS A 146 6.49 19.17 -2.42
C LYS A 146 6.77 17.69 -2.12
N GLN A 147 8.02 17.33 -1.89
CA GLN A 147 8.46 15.95 -1.62
C GLN A 147 8.70 15.73 -0.14
N ALA A 148 8.41 14.54 0.35
CA ALA A 148 8.66 14.18 1.74
C ALA A 148 9.23 12.76 1.89
N LEU A 149 10.06 12.58 2.92
CA LEU A 149 10.40 11.29 3.49
C LEU A 149 9.32 10.87 4.48
N VAL A 150 9.18 9.56 4.68
CA VAL A 150 8.24 8.95 5.62
C VAL A 150 9.00 8.18 6.67
N PHE A 151 8.87 8.59 7.93
CA PHE A 151 9.36 7.84 9.09
C PHE A 151 8.20 7.03 9.65
N GLN A 152 8.22 5.71 9.50
CA GLN A 152 7.16 4.82 9.96
C GLN A 152 7.65 3.92 11.08
N CYS A 153 6.96 3.91 12.21
CA CYS A 153 7.26 3.01 13.31
C CYS A 153 6.97 1.55 12.92
N VAL A 154 7.95 0.66 13.14
CA VAL A 154 7.79 -0.78 12.81
C VAL A 154 6.84 -1.51 13.78
N GLY A 155 6.62 -0.98 14.97
CA GLY A 155 5.75 -1.60 15.98
C GLY A 155 4.30 -1.17 15.88
N CYS A 156 4.02 0.14 15.91
CA CYS A 156 2.65 0.65 15.95
C CYS A 156 2.15 1.21 14.62
N GLY A 157 3.03 1.39 13.63
CA GLY A 157 2.68 1.93 12.32
C GLY A 157 2.40 3.44 12.31
N ALA A 158 2.63 4.15 13.42
CA ALA A 158 2.60 5.61 13.43
C ALA A 158 3.63 6.14 12.44
N PHE A 159 3.28 7.17 11.69
CA PHE A 159 4.17 7.73 10.68
C PHE A 159 4.28 9.26 10.80
N HIS A 160 5.43 9.77 10.41
CA HIS A 160 5.76 11.19 10.39
C HIS A 160 6.36 11.55 9.04
N LEU A 161 6.02 12.74 8.53
CA LEU A 161 6.47 13.20 7.24
C LEU A 161 7.56 14.27 7.42
N GLN A 162 8.65 14.13 6.68
CA GLN A 162 9.72 15.12 6.61
C GLN A 162 9.82 15.67 5.20
N ARG A 163 9.41 16.92 4.99
CA ARG A 163 9.63 17.60 3.72
C ARG A 163 11.13 17.70 3.43
N LEU A 164 11.53 17.57 2.16
CA LEU A 164 12.91 17.72 1.73
C LEU A 164 13.31 19.19 1.66
N GLY A 165 12.39 20.04 1.23
CA GLY A 165 12.58 21.46 1.08
C GLY A 165 11.57 22.27 1.88
N LYS A 166 11.92 23.54 2.12
CA LYS A 166 11.09 24.56 2.76
C LYS A 166 10.91 25.74 1.81
N ALA A 167 9.66 26.14 1.61
CA ALA A 167 9.33 27.40 0.95
C ALA A 167 9.03 28.46 2.00
N SER A 168 9.65 29.62 1.91
CA SER A 168 9.41 30.78 2.78
C SER A 168 9.18 32.02 1.96
N ALA A 169 8.30 32.89 2.43
CA ALA A 169 8.11 34.20 1.80
C ALA A 169 9.37 35.07 2.00
N ALA A 170 9.83 35.68 0.92
CA ALA A 170 10.90 36.68 0.93
C ALA A 170 10.31 38.07 0.62
N SER A 171 11.08 39.11 0.90
CA SER A 171 10.69 40.48 0.58
C SER A 171 10.30 40.64 -0.88
N GLY A 172 9.21 41.37 -1.16
CA GLY A 172 8.69 41.57 -2.50
C GLY A 172 7.86 40.45 -3.08
N GLY A 173 7.25 39.56 -2.23
CA GLY A 173 6.33 38.50 -2.65
C GLY A 173 7.00 37.30 -3.35
N ARG A 174 8.33 37.23 -3.38
CA ARG A 174 9.09 36.11 -3.93
C ARG A 174 9.17 34.97 -2.93
N LEU A 175 9.15 33.73 -3.44
CA LEU A 175 9.39 32.53 -2.62
C LEU A 175 10.90 32.22 -2.62
N LYS A 176 11.43 31.99 -1.42
CA LYS A 176 12.78 31.45 -1.21
C LYS A 176 12.66 29.98 -0.85
N PHE A 177 13.45 29.13 -1.50
CA PHE A 177 13.50 27.71 -1.25
C PHE A 177 14.82 27.37 -0.55
N SER A 178 14.76 26.50 0.44
CA SER A 178 15.90 26.02 1.21
C SER A 178 15.67 24.58 1.66
N ALA A 179 16.71 23.92 2.17
CA ALA A 179 16.58 22.63 2.81
C ALA A 179 15.65 22.74 4.03
N ALA A 180 14.86 21.70 4.27
CA ALA A 180 14.10 21.57 5.51
C ALA A 180 15.02 21.10 6.65
N CYS A 181 14.53 21.24 7.90
CA CYS A 181 15.20 20.75 9.09
C CYS A 181 14.49 19.48 9.59
N GLY A 182 15.25 18.51 10.04
CA GLY A 182 14.75 17.23 10.55
C GLY A 182 15.86 16.45 11.24
N PRO A 183 15.60 15.22 11.69
CA PRO A 183 14.37 14.44 11.51
C PRO A 183 13.22 14.88 12.42
N PRO A 184 11.95 14.55 12.06
CA PRO A 184 10.76 14.92 12.86
C PRO A 184 10.50 13.93 14.01
N VAL A 185 11.37 12.94 14.20
CA VAL A 185 11.20 11.83 15.14
C VAL A 185 12.48 11.63 15.98
N ALA A 186 12.30 11.14 17.21
CA ALA A 186 13.37 10.62 18.01
C ALA A 186 13.84 9.24 17.47
N PRO A 187 15.00 8.68 17.94
CA PRO A 187 15.46 7.36 17.54
C PRO A 187 14.44 6.24 17.78
N GLU A 188 13.65 6.36 18.85
CA GLU A 188 12.55 5.45 19.18
C GLU A 188 11.20 6.14 19.10
N CYS A 189 10.18 5.35 18.76
CA CYS A 189 8.80 5.81 18.70
C CYS A 189 8.28 6.21 20.10
N GLU A 190 7.78 7.43 20.23
CA GLU A 190 7.23 7.98 21.47
C GLU A 190 6.05 7.16 22.04
N HIS A 191 5.34 6.38 21.19
CA HIS A 191 4.17 5.61 21.60
C HIS A 191 4.52 4.19 22.06
N CYS A 192 5.42 3.51 21.35
CA CYS A 192 5.70 2.09 21.57
C CYS A 192 7.17 1.74 21.73
N GLY A 193 8.09 2.71 21.65
CA GLY A 193 9.52 2.53 21.83
C GLY A 193 10.21 1.66 20.76
N GLN A 194 9.55 1.41 19.63
CA GLN A 194 10.15 0.69 18.52
C GLN A 194 10.84 1.67 17.55
N ARG A 195 11.71 1.14 16.70
CA ARG A 195 12.45 1.95 15.72
C ARG A 195 11.54 2.41 14.57
N HIS A 196 12.01 3.43 13.83
CA HIS A 196 11.38 3.89 12.62
C HIS A 196 12.09 3.31 11.38
N GLN A 197 11.30 2.95 10.35
CA GLN A 197 11.78 2.73 8.99
C GLN A 197 11.64 4.01 8.19
N LEU A 198 12.57 4.24 7.26
CA LEU A 198 12.60 5.39 6.37
C LEU A 198 12.15 4.99 4.98
N GLY A 199 11.15 5.67 4.45
CA GLY A 199 10.66 5.53 3.09
C GLY A 199 10.63 6.83 2.31
N GLY A 200 10.34 6.74 1.01
CA GLY A 200 10.31 7.88 0.11
C GLY A 200 11.65 8.17 -0.59
N PRO A 201 11.84 9.31 -1.20
CA PRO A 201 10.92 10.45 -1.23
C PRO A 201 9.60 10.15 -1.93
N MET A 202 8.54 10.83 -1.51
CA MET A 202 7.22 10.72 -2.11
C MET A 202 6.58 12.11 -2.31
N TRP A 203 5.66 12.23 -3.26
CA TRP A 203 4.85 13.42 -3.46
C TRP A 203 3.96 13.68 -2.23
N ALA A 204 4.06 14.86 -1.63
CA ALA A 204 3.36 15.18 -0.38
C ALA A 204 2.31 16.28 -0.53
N GLU A 205 2.02 16.70 -1.76
CA GLU A 205 0.94 17.63 -2.12
C GLU A 205 -0.35 16.85 -2.49
N PRO A 206 -1.47 17.56 -2.77
CA PRO A 206 -2.70 16.94 -3.22
C PRO A 206 -2.51 15.99 -4.40
N LEU A 207 -3.25 14.87 -4.38
CA LEU A 207 -3.25 13.84 -5.42
C LEU A 207 -4.27 14.14 -6.53
N HIS A 208 -5.23 15.01 -6.27
CA HIS A 208 -6.38 15.26 -7.12
C HIS A 208 -6.63 16.77 -7.27
N ASP A 209 -7.06 17.15 -8.46
CA ASP A 209 -7.72 18.42 -8.73
C ASP A 209 -9.23 18.18 -8.63
N LEU A 210 -9.86 18.71 -7.58
CA LEU A 210 -11.27 18.45 -7.29
C LEU A 210 -12.20 19.07 -8.34
N GLU A 211 -11.80 20.18 -9.00
CA GLU A 211 -12.58 20.74 -10.10
C GLU A 211 -12.57 19.81 -11.30
N PHE A 212 -11.39 19.28 -11.65
CA PHE A 212 -11.29 18.28 -12.71
C PHE A 212 -12.11 17.00 -12.39
N VAL A 213 -12.04 16.50 -11.16
CA VAL A 213 -12.83 15.34 -10.72
C VAL A 213 -14.32 15.61 -10.81
N GLY A 214 -14.78 16.82 -10.45
CA GLY A 214 -16.16 17.27 -10.60
C GLY A 214 -16.63 17.21 -12.05
N ARG A 215 -15.84 17.76 -12.98
CA ARG A 215 -16.14 17.71 -14.42
C ARG A 215 -16.22 16.28 -14.97
N VAL A 216 -15.36 15.38 -14.49
CA VAL A 216 -15.42 13.95 -14.87
C VAL A 216 -16.73 13.30 -14.34
N LEU A 217 -17.12 13.59 -13.09
CA LEU A 217 -18.36 13.10 -12.50
C LEU A 217 -19.59 13.57 -13.28
N GLU A 218 -19.61 14.84 -13.69
CA GLU A 218 -20.66 15.43 -14.53
C GLU A 218 -20.73 14.72 -15.88
N ALA A 219 -19.59 14.56 -16.56
CA ALA A 219 -19.52 13.89 -17.87
C ALA A 219 -19.99 12.43 -17.83
N VAL A 220 -19.64 11.68 -16.76
CA VAL A 220 -20.11 10.29 -16.57
C VAL A 220 -21.61 10.27 -16.25
N SER A 221 -22.10 11.23 -15.48
CA SER A 221 -23.53 11.32 -15.11
C SER A 221 -24.40 11.73 -16.29
N ALA A 222 -23.92 12.59 -17.17
CA ALA A 222 -24.61 13.00 -18.40
C ALA A 222 -24.66 11.88 -19.46
N ASN A 223 -23.77 10.88 -19.38
CA ASN A 223 -23.66 9.81 -20.38
C ASN A 223 -23.65 8.41 -19.71
N PRO A 224 -24.69 8.01 -18.97
CA PRO A 224 -24.68 6.80 -18.14
C PRO A 224 -24.56 5.50 -18.97
N GLY A 225 -25.04 5.50 -20.22
CA GLY A 225 -24.96 4.33 -21.11
C GLY A 225 -23.61 4.16 -21.84
N ARG A 226 -22.72 5.17 -21.79
CA ARG A 226 -21.43 5.12 -22.49
C ARG A 226 -20.42 4.21 -21.82
N PHE A 227 -20.51 4.07 -20.50
CA PHE A 227 -19.53 3.33 -19.71
C PHE A 227 -20.22 2.19 -18.95
N HIS A 228 -19.84 0.94 -19.21
CA HIS A 228 -20.38 -0.23 -18.52
C HIS A 228 -20.16 -0.18 -16.99
N THR A 229 -19.11 0.53 -16.54
CA THR A 229 -18.74 0.69 -15.14
C THR A 229 -19.07 2.07 -14.57
N ALA A 230 -20.00 2.80 -15.17
CA ALA A 230 -20.38 4.18 -14.77
C ALA A 230 -20.66 4.31 -13.26
N GLU A 231 -21.41 3.38 -12.67
CA GLU A 231 -21.73 3.40 -11.23
C GLU A 231 -20.49 3.28 -10.36
N ARG A 232 -19.52 2.44 -10.78
CA ARG A 232 -18.25 2.28 -10.06
C ARG A 232 -17.40 3.53 -10.19
N ILE A 233 -17.28 4.11 -11.39
CA ILE A 233 -16.56 5.36 -11.61
C ILE A 233 -17.16 6.46 -10.72
N ARG A 234 -18.47 6.64 -10.73
CA ARG A 234 -19.17 7.61 -9.86
C ARG A 234 -18.90 7.34 -8.38
N GLY A 235 -18.92 6.08 -7.95
CA GLY A 235 -18.69 5.69 -6.57
C GLY A 235 -17.27 6.03 -6.11
N VAL A 236 -16.25 5.66 -6.86
CA VAL A 236 -14.83 5.93 -6.54
C VAL A 236 -14.53 7.43 -6.56
N LEU A 237 -14.96 8.14 -7.61
CA LEU A 237 -14.74 9.59 -7.71
C LEU A 237 -15.49 10.36 -6.61
N SER A 238 -16.66 9.91 -6.17
CA SER A 238 -17.36 10.51 -5.03
C SER A 238 -16.59 10.32 -3.71
N VAL A 239 -15.88 9.19 -3.50
CA VAL A 239 -14.99 9.06 -2.35
C VAL A 239 -13.82 10.03 -2.45
N ILE A 240 -13.24 10.19 -3.64
CA ILE A 240 -12.12 11.11 -3.88
C ILE A 240 -12.52 12.56 -3.55
N THR A 241 -13.73 12.99 -3.91
CA THR A 241 -14.21 14.34 -3.55
C THR A 241 -14.43 14.55 -2.05
N GLU A 242 -14.56 13.47 -1.29
CA GLU A 242 -14.72 13.48 0.17
C GLU A 242 -13.39 13.30 0.92
N GLU A 243 -12.27 13.00 0.23
CA GLU A 243 -10.97 12.84 0.85
C GLU A 243 -10.37 14.18 1.28
N LEU A 244 -9.64 14.18 2.41
CA LEU A 244 -8.81 15.31 2.82
C LEU A 244 -7.64 15.47 1.83
N PRO A 245 -7.59 16.56 1.05
CA PRO A 245 -6.59 16.72 -0.01
C PRO A 245 -5.19 17.04 0.53
N ASP A 246 -5.12 17.65 1.71
CA ASP A 246 -3.91 18.16 2.36
C ASP A 246 -3.30 17.22 3.39
N VAL A 247 -3.90 16.03 3.60
CA VAL A 247 -3.42 15.01 4.54
C VAL A 247 -2.87 13.82 3.77
N PRO A 248 -1.55 13.67 3.65
CA PRO A 248 -0.96 12.49 3.03
C PRO A 248 -1.05 11.24 3.90
N LEU A 249 -1.28 10.09 3.25
CA LEU A 249 -1.39 8.78 3.85
C LEU A 249 -2.61 8.63 4.79
N TYR A 250 -2.75 7.45 5.38
CA TYR A 250 -3.87 7.11 6.26
C TYR A 250 -3.48 5.98 7.22
N TYR A 251 -4.24 5.84 8.28
CA TYR A 251 -4.24 4.66 9.14
C TYR A 251 -5.34 3.71 8.70
N THR A 252 -5.24 2.44 9.09
CA THR A 252 -6.35 1.49 8.92
C THR A 252 -6.87 1.05 10.28
N LEU A 253 -8.18 0.89 10.35
CA LEU A 253 -8.87 0.57 11.59
C LEU A 253 -8.42 -0.78 12.18
N ASP A 254 -8.20 -1.77 11.30
CA ASP A 254 -7.69 -3.08 11.67
C ASP A 254 -6.26 -3.02 12.23
N GLN A 255 -5.40 -2.15 11.70
CA GLN A 255 -4.04 -1.96 12.22
C GLN A 255 -4.07 -1.35 13.62
N LEU A 256 -4.85 -0.27 13.82
CA LEU A 256 -4.95 0.38 15.13
C LEU A 256 -5.42 -0.60 16.19
N SER A 257 -6.48 -1.35 15.91
CA SER A 257 -7.04 -2.34 16.83
C SER A 257 -6.10 -3.52 17.09
N SER A 258 -5.48 -4.05 16.05
CA SER A 258 -4.56 -5.20 16.17
C SER A 258 -3.29 -4.83 16.94
N THR A 259 -2.82 -3.59 16.84
CA THR A 259 -1.63 -3.10 17.55
C THR A 259 -1.79 -3.19 19.06
N ILE A 260 -2.97 -2.90 19.58
CA ILE A 260 -3.27 -2.96 21.03
C ILE A 260 -4.14 -4.16 21.42
N HIS A 261 -4.40 -5.07 20.49
CA HIS A 261 -5.17 -6.31 20.69
C HIS A 261 -6.62 -6.11 21.15
N CYS A 262 -7.22 -4.93 20.91
CA CYS A 262 -8.58 -4.62 21.31
C CYS A 262 -9.61 -5.04 20.23
N ASN A 263 -10.88 -5.07 20.63
CA ASN A 263 -11.99 -5.16 19.70
C ASN A 263 -11.96 -3.97 18.73
N THR A 264 -12.28 -4.20 17.46
CA THR A 264 -12.27 -3.14 16.47
C THR A 264 -13.53 -2.29 16.58
N PRO A 265 -13.43 -0.98 16.84
CA PRO A 265 -14.59 -0.09 16.79
C PRO A 265 -15.18 -0.07 15.37
N SER A 266 -16.42 0.32 15.22
CA SER A 266 -16.94 0.60 13.89
C SER A 266 -16.26 1.85 13.30
N LEU A 267 -16.16 1.89 11.98
CA LEU A 267 -15.56 3.04 11.31
C LEU A 267 -16.28 4.36 11.63
N LEU A 268 -17.61 4.29 11.84
CA LEU A 268 -18.40 5.46 12.23
C LEU A 268 -18.08 5.93 13.64
N GLN A 269 -17.87 5.01 14.59
CA GLN A 269 -17.51 5.35 15.97
C GLN A 269 -16.14 6.03 16.01
N LEU A 270 -15.12 5.47 15.35
CA LEU A 270 -13.79 6.09 15.34
C LEU A 270 -13.81 7.46 14.64
N ARG A 271 -14.53 7.60 13.53
CA ARG A 271 -14.69 8.89 12.85
C ARG A 271 -15.41 9.91 13.73
N SER A 272 -16.48 9.50 14.43
CA SER A 272 -17.19 10.36 15.34
C SER A 272 -16.31 10.82 16.50
N ALA A 273 -15.48 9.93 17.05
CA ALA A 273 -14.54 10.28 18.12
C ALA A 273 -13.50 11.31 17.66
N LEU A 274 -12.98 11.18 16.44
CA LEU A 274 -12.06 12.17 15.85
C LEU A 274 -12.75 13.53 15.65
N LEU A 275 -13.98 13.54 15.13
CA LEU A 275 -14.76 14.76 14.91
C LEU A 275 -15.14 15.44 16.23
N HIS A 276 -15.50 14.67 17.29
CA HIS A 276 -15.75 15.20 18.63
C HIS A 276 -14.50 15.83 19.24
N ALA A 277 -13.32 15.28 18.93
CA ALA A 277 -12.04 15.81 19.36
C ALA A 277 -11.58 17.04 18.54
N GLY A 278 -12.37 17.48 17.54
CA GLY A 278 -12.09 18.66 16.72
C GLY A 278 -11.19 18.40 15.54
N PHE A 279 -10.85 17.14 15.22
CA PHE A 279 -10.03 16.79 14.07
C PHE A 279 -10.88 16.52 12.83
N ARG A 280 -10.30 16.80 11.67
CA ARG A 280 -10.90 16.43 10.38
C ARG A 280 -10.64 14.96 10.09
N VAL A 281 -11.59 14.30 9.44
CA VAL A 281 -11.46 12.88 9.10
C VAL A 281 -12.17 12.57 7.78
N SER A 282 -11.53 11.76 6.94
CA SER A 282 -12.12 11.21 5.73
C SER A 282 -11.78 9.74 5.54
N LEU A 283 -12.38 9.12 4.54
CA LEU A 283 -11.92 7.85 3.98
C LEU A 283 -10.79 8.11 2.98
N SER A 284 -10.25 7.04 2.41
CA SER A 284 -9.44 7.07 1.19
C SER A 284 -10.04 6.11 0.16
N HIS A 285 -10.02 6.49 -1.12
CA HIS A 285 -10.44 5.59 -2.20
C HIS A 285 -9.51 4.37 -2.33
N ALA A 286 -8.26 4.52 -1.88
CA ALA A 286 -7.25 3.47 -1.97
C ALA A 286 -7.45 2.32 -0.98
N CYS A 287 -8.26 2.51 0.09
CA CYS A 287 -8.48 1.48 1.10
C CYS A 287 -9.84 1.62 1.79
N LYS A 288 -10.59 0.52 1.82
CA LYS A 288 -11.95 0.46 2.41
C LYS A 288 -12.00 0.85 3.89
N ASN A 289 -10.97 0.46 4.66
CA ASN A 289 -10.90 0.66 6.12
C ASN A 289 -9.96 1.82 6.49
N ALA A 290 -9.67 2.72 5.53
CA ALA A 290 -8.80 3.86 5.74
C ALA A 290 -9.45 4.88 6.66
N VAL A 291 -8.60 5.46 7.51
CA VAL A 291 -8.89 6.62 8.35
C VAL A 291 -7.83 7.67 8.03
N LYS A 292 -8.19 8.64 7.21
CA LYS A 292 -7.33 9.78 6.86
C LYS A 292 -7.74 10.95 7.76
N THR A 293 -6.79 11.50 8.50
CA THR A 293 -7.06 12.55 9.49
C THR A 293 -5.85 13.44 9.72
N ASP A 294 -6.07 14.69 10.07
CA ASP A 294 -5.04 15.63 10.52
C ASP A 294 -4.71 15.48 12.02
N ALA A 295 -5.38 14.57 12.72
CA ALA A 295 -5.07 14.24 14.09
C ALA A 295 -3.62 13.73 14.24
N PRO A 296 -2.84 14.22 15.20
CA PRO A 296 -1.54 13.64 15.50
C PRO A 296 -1.69 12.19 15.98
N SER A 297 -0.67 11.37 15.76
CA SER A 297 -0.67 9.98 16.20
C SER A 297 -0.94 9.79 17.69
N SER A 298 -0.56 10.75 18.52
CA SER A 298 -0.86 10.78 19.96
C SER A 298 -2.38 10.81 20.25
N ALA A 299 -3.12 11.65 19.52
CA ALA A 299 -4.57 11.72 19.66
C ALA A 299 -5.28 10.43 19.21
N LEU A 300 -4.80 9.82 18.12
CA LEU A 300 -5.29 8.51 17.67
C LEU A 300 -5.11 7.44 18.76
N TRP A 301 -3.92 7.39 19.38
CA TRP A 301 -3.67 6.44 20.46
C TRP A 301 -4.46 6.76 21.72
N ASP A 302 -4.73 8.02 22.02
CA ASP A 302 -5.60 8.39 23.13
C ASP A 302 -7.05 7.91 22.90
N ILE A 303 -7.57 8.09 21.69
CA ILE A 303 -8.90 7.57 21.31
C ILE A 303 -8.93 6.04 21.43
N MET A 304 -7.89 5.35 20.97
CA MET A 304 -7.82 3.90 21.06
C MET A 304 -7.68 3.39 22.51
N ARG A 305 -7.00 4.14 23.40
CA ARG A 305 -6.94 3.87 24.83
C ARG A 305 -8.32 4.04 25.51
N CYS A 306 -9.05 5.10 25.14
CA CYS A 306 -10.43 5.28 25.60
C CYS A 306 -11.34 4.12 25.16
N TRP A 307 -11.20 3.67 23.92
CA TRP A 307 -11.92 2.51 23.40
C TRP A 307 -11.59 1.22 24.16
N GLU A 308 -10.30 1.01 24.48
CA GLU A 308 -9.86 -0.15 25.26
C GLU A 308 -10.41 -0.12 26.70
N LYS A 309 -10.61 1.07 27.30
CA LYS A 309 -11.26 1.18 28.63
C LYS A 309 -12.73 0.73 28.60
N GLU A 310 -13.45 0.98 27.50
CA GLU A 310 -14.82 0.48 27.32
C GLU A 310 -14.85 -1.04 27.04
N TYR A 311 -13.84 -1.55 26.33
CA TYR A 311 -13.70 -2.96 25.92
C TYR A 311 -12.33 -3.51 26.33
N PRO A 312 -12.12 -3.81 27.62
CA PRO A 312 -10.81 -4.12 28.16
C PRO A 312 -10.15 -5.35 27.54
N VAL A 313 -8.85 -5.25 27.30
CA VAL A 313 -8.00 -6.37 26.86
C VAL A 313 -7.38 -7.08 28.08
N LYS A 314 -7.01 -8.35 27.90
CA LYS A 314 -6.29 -9.12 28.93
C LYS A 314 -4.84 -8.66 29.03
N ARG A 315 -4.60 -7.57 29.75
CA ARG A 315 -3.27 -6.91 29.86
C ARG A 315 -2.20 -7.83 30.44
N GLU A 316 -2.58 -8.79 31.29
CA GLU A 316 -1.68 -9.81 31.90
C GLU A 316 -0.99 -10.70 30.85
N ARG A 317 -1.55 -10.78 29.63
CA ARG A 317 -0.99 -11.56 28.53
C ARG A 317 -0.06 -10.76 27.61
N LEU A 318 0.07 -9.46 27.84
CA LEU A 318 0.89 -8.60 27.04
C LEU A 318 2.34 -8.64 27.54
N SER A 319 3.28 -8.90 26.64
CA SER A 319 4.70 -8.75 26.96
C SER A 319 5.04 -7.28 27.20
N GLU A 320 5.85 -6.99 28.19
CA GLU A 320 6.31 -5.62 28.52
C GLU A 320 7.04 -4.94 27.35
N SER A 321 7.69 -5.72 26.49
CA SER A 321 8.37 -5.24 25.30
C SER A 321 7.42 -4.99 24.11
N SER A 322 6.14 -5.41 24.20
CA SER A 322 5.20 -5.30 23.10
C SER A 322 4.72 -3.86 22.90
N PRO A 323 4.43 -3.45 21.65
CA PRO A 323 3.81 -2.16 21.36
C PRO A 323 2.51 -1.93 22.14
N ALA A 324 1.68 -2.98 22.28
CA ALA A 324 0.41 -2.92 23.00
C ALA A 324 0.61 -2.54 24.47
N PHE A 325 1.53 -3.20 25.17
CA PHE A 325 1.81 -2.90 26.59
C PHE A 325 2.25 -1.46 26.77
N ARG A 326 3.19 -0.99 25.98
CA ARG A 326 3.73 0.39 26.09
C ARG A 326 2.67 1.44 25.75
N ILE A 327 1.85 1.23 24.72
CA ILE A 327 0.76 2.14 24.38
C ILE A 327 -0.29 2.19 25.48
N LEU A 328 -0.73 1.04 25.99
CA LEU A 328 -1.80 0.94 26.98
C LEU A 328 -1.39 1.33 28.41
N ARG A 329 -0.09 1.43 28.68
CA ARG A 329 0.44 1.90 29.98
C ARG A 329 0.24 3.40 30.19
N VAL A 330 0.13 4.16 29.12
CA VAL A 330 -0.01 5.62 29.18
C VAL A 330 -1.48 5.99 29.32
N GLU A 331 -1.81 6.87 30.29
CA GLU A 331 -3.16 7.40 30.41
C GLU A 331 -3.49 8.36 29.27
N PRO A 332 -4.71 8.28 28.69
CA PRO A 332 -5.12 9.18 27.63
C PRO A 332 -5.25 10.63 28.16
N ARG A 333 -4.70 11.57 27.41
CA ARG A 333 -4.85 13.01 27.67
C ARG A 333 -6.16 13.54 27.12
N LEU A 334 -6.67 12.90 26.06
CA LEU A 334 -7.92 13.22 25.40
C LEU A 334 -9.00 12.24 25.85
N GLN A 335 -10.20 12.76 26.20
CA GLN A 335 -11.39 11.94 26.45
C GLN A 335 -12.16 11.78 25.16
N ALA A 336 -12.25 10.55 24.66
CA ALA A 336 -12.95 10.25 23.42
C ALA A 336 -14.45 10.07 23.65
N ASN A 337 -15.26 10.59 22.74
CA ASN A 337 -16.70 10.37 22.68
C ASN A 337 -17.04 9.57 21.41
N PHE A 338 -17.54 8.35 21.59
CA PHE A 338 -17.88 7.43 20.49
C PHE A 338 -19.35 7.51 20.04
N THR A 339 -20.13 8.46 20.59
CA THR A 339 -21.50 8.70 20.10
C THR A 339 -21.47 9.06 18.62
N ILE A 340 -22.26 8.34 17.83
CA ILE A 340 -22.27 8.50 16.38
C ILE A 340 -22.79 9.87 16.00
N ARG A 341 -22.02 10.58 15.18
CA ARG A 341 -22.38 11.85 14.56
C ARG A 341 -22.88 11.64 13.14
N ASP A 342 -23.85 12.44 12.71
CA ASP A 342 -24.39 12.35 11.35
C ASP A 342 -23.35 12.69 10.27
N ASP A 343 -22.50 13.68 10.54
CA ASP A 343 -21.41 14.12 9.65
C ASP A 343 -20.24 13.12 9.57
N ALA A 344 -20.19 12.12 10.47
CA ALA A 344 -19.23 11.02 10.38
C ALA A 344 -19.57 10.06 9.22
N ASN A 345 -20.80 10.03 8.72
CA ASN A 345 -21.22 9.18 7.62
C ASN A 345 -21.05 9.92 6.28
N PRO A 346 -20.11 9.49 5.38
CA PRO A 346 -19.88 10.20 4.14
C PRO A 346 -21.08 10.15 3.20
N SER A 347 -21.31 11.23 2.45
CA SER A 347 -22.43 11.37 1.52
C SER A 347 -22.47 10.26 0.47
N SER A 348 -21.31 9.83 -0.03
CA SER A 348 -21.20 8.70 -0.96
C SER A 348 -21.72 7.39 -0.38
N ARG A 349 -21.59 7.18 0.95
CA ARG A 349 -22.18 6.03 1.64
C ARG A 349 -23.67 6.18 1.84
N GLN A 350 -24.13 7.36 2.25
CA GLN A 350 -25.55 7.65 2.43
C GLN A 350 -26.33 7.43 1.14
N ARG A 351 -25.73 7.79 -0.01
CA ARG A 351 -26.31 7.58 -1.35
C ARG A 351 -26.19 6.14 -1.86
N GLY A 352 -25.60 5.21 -1.11
CA GLY A 352 -25.46 3.80 -1.50
C GLY A 352 -24.58 3.55 -2.71
N LEU A 353 -23.62 4.46 -3.01
CA LEU A 353 -22.75 4.34 -4.19
C LEU A 353 -21.77 3.15 -4.09
N LYS A 354 -21.40 2.58 -5.23
CA LYS A 354 -20.38 1.51 -5.35
C LYS A 354 -18.97 2.09 -5.18
N ARG A 355 -18.60 2.42 -3.94
CA ARG A 355 -17.39 3.19 -3.59
C ARG A 355 -16.09 2.41 -3.68
N PHE A 356 -16.16 1.12 -3.44
CA PHE A 356 -14.98 0.24 -3.42
C PHE A 356 -15.22 -0.94 -4.33
N GLN A 357 -14.15 -1.51 -4.86
CA GLN A 357 -14.25 -2.69 -5.68
C GLN A 357 -14.73 -3.88 -4.83
N ALA A 358 -15.72 -4.61 -5.35
CA ALA A 358 -16.02 -5.96 -4.93
C ALA A 358 -15.29 -6.91 -5.88
N ASN A 359 -14.47 -7.79 -5.35
CA ASN A 359 -13.86 -8.82 -6.17
C ASN A 359 -14.97 -9.71 -6.74
N PRO A 360 -15.09 -9.85 -8.06
CA PRO A 360 -16.16 -10.64 -8.67
C PRO A 360 -16.04 -12.13 -8.32
N GLU A 361 -14.83 -12.62 -8.03
CA GLU A 361 -14.51 -14.00 -7.72
C GLU A 361 -13.58 -14.12 -6.52
N ALA A 362 -13.59 -15.29 -5.88
CA ALA A 362 -12.82 -15.54 -4.66
C ALA A 362 -11.29 -15.39 -4.82
N ASN A 363 -10.76 -15.54 -6.02
CA ASN A 363 -9.32 -15.47 -6.33
C ASN A 363 -9.04 -14.45 -7.45
N TRP A 364 -9.82 -13.39 -7.49
CA TRP A 364 -9.65 -12.30 -8.45
C TRP A 364 -8.25 -11.65 -8.33
N GLY A 365 -7.64 -11.38 -9.48
CA GLY A 365 -6.37 -10.69 -9.58
C GLY A 365 -5.37 -11.41 -10.48
N PRO A 366 -4.21 -10.80 -10.75
CA PRO A 366 -3.19 -11.31 -11.67
C PRO A 366 -2.52 -12.62 -11.18
N ARG A 367 -2.58 -12.89 -9.87
CA ARG A 367 -2.14 -14.17 -9.27
C ARG A 367 -3.19 -14.63 -8.28
N PRO A 368 -4.05 -15.59 -8.61
CA PRO A 368 -4.99 -16.16 -7.67
C PRO A 368 -4.25 -16.71 -6.46
N ARG A 369 -4.62 -16.25 -5.27
CA ARG A 369 -3.92 -16.53 -3.98
C ARG A 369 -4.07 -17.95 -3.51
N ALA A 370 -4.59 -18.83 -4.04
CA ALA A 370 -4.59 -20.27 -3.85
C ALA A 370 -5.44 -20.87 -4.98
N ARG A 371 -4.87 -21.76 -5.74
CA ARG A 371 -5.73 -22.74 -6.42
C ARG A 371 -6.50 -23.44 -5.30
N PRO A 372 -7.82 -23.60 -5.38
CA PRO A 372 -8.52 -24.48 -4.46
C PRO A 372 -7.80 -25.81 -4.55
N GLY A 373 -7.00 -26.13 -3.56
CA GLY A 373 -6.28 -27.38 -3.46
C GLY A 373 -7.30 -28.51 -3.56
N GLY A 374 -7.10 -29.41 -4.48
CA GLY A 374 -7.96 -30.45 -4.93
C GLY A 374 -8.94 -31.01 -3.89
N LYS A 375 -10.14 -31.36 -4.36
CA LYS A 375 -11.24 -32.09 -3.72
C LYS A 375 -12.38 -31.33 -3.05
N ALA A 376 -12.50 -30.01 -3.19
CA ALA A 376 -13.74 -29.32 -2.79
C ALA A 376 -14.21 -28.32 -3.87
N ALA A 377 -14.34 -28.78 -5.09
CA ALA A 377 -15.06 -28.04 -6.14
C ALA A 377 -16.57 -28.23 -5.87
N GLY A 378 -17.15 -27.40 -4.99
CA GLY A 378 -18.59 -27.45 -4.67
C GLY A 378 -18.98 -26.73 -3.38
N GLU A 379 -18.03 -26.43 -2.47
CA GLU A 379 -18.35 -25.72 -1.25
C GLU A 379 -18.20 -24.21 -1.43
N THR A 380 -19.25 -23.47 -1.10
CA THR A 380 -19.21 -22.01 -1.09
C THR A 380 -18.26 -21.49 0.00
N VAL A 381 -17.69 -20.29 -0.20
CA VAL A 381 -16.79 -19.65 0.77
C VAL A 381 -17.46 -19.49 2.15
N GLU A 382 -18.79 -19.37 2.17
CA GLU A 382 -19.59 -19.28 3.39
C GLU A 382 -19.69 -20.62 4.12
N GLU A 383 -19.85 -21.73 3.42
CA GLU A 383 -19.85 -23.09 4.01
C GLU A 383 -18.49 -23.43 4.61
N ARG A 384 -17.40 -23.08 3.90
CA ARG A 384 -16.04 -23.27 4.41
C ARG A 384 -15.74 -22.39 5.64
N ARG A 385 -16.28 -21.19 5.66
CA ARG A 385 -16.16 -20.27 6.83
C ARG A 385 -16.98 -20.81 8.01
N ARG A 386 -18.13 -21.38 7.75
CA ARG A 386 -19.01 -22.03 8.75
C ARG A 386 -18.35 -23.27 9.34
N LEU A 387 -17.76 -24.13 8.50
CA LEU A 387 -16.99 -25.31 8.92
C LEU A 387 -15.75 -24.94 9.74
N LEU A 388 -15.02 -23.87 9.39
CA LEU A 388 -13.87 -23.40 10.15
C LEU A 388 -14.27 -22.71 11.46
N GLN A 389 -15.43 -22.07 11.52
CA GLN A 389 -15.98 -21.47 12.75
C GLN A 389 -16.52 -22.56 13.68
N ASN A 390 -17.14 -23.61 13.15
CA ASN A 390 -17.65 -24.72 13.94
C ASN A 390 -16.52 -25.59 14.52
N LYS A 391 -15.40 -25.81 13.79
CA LYS A 391 -14.21 -26.48 14.34
C LYS A 391 -13.57 -25.78 15.54
N ARG A 392 -13.85 -24.49 15.77
CA ARG A 392 -13.40 -23.75 16.95
C ARG A 392 -14.41 -23.75 18.10
N LYS A 393 -15.64 -24.27 17.89
CA LYS A 393 -16.75 -24.15 18.84
C LYS A 393 -17.19 -25.47 19.47
N GLU A 394 -16.73 -26.61 18.97
CA GLU A 394 -17.01 -27.91 19.64
C GLU A 394 -15.88 -28.18 20.65
N PRO A 395 -16.13 -28.01 21.95
CA PRO A 395 -15.31 -28.67 22.95
C PRO A 395 -15.54 -30.17 22.76
N VAL A 396 -14.51 -30.97 22.61
CA VAL A 396 -14.58 -32.40 22.81
C VAL A 396 -15.00 -32.59 24.27
N GLU A 397 -16.27 -32.94 24.50
CA GLU A 397 -16.89 -32.97 25.84
C GLU A 397 -16.36 -34.16 26.67
N ASP A 398 -15.73 -35.15 26.03
CA ASP A 398 -15.17 -36.31 26.74
C ASP A 398 -13.63 -36.18 26.90
N PRO A 399 -13.15 -36.04 28.16
CA PRO A 399 -11.73 -36.01 28.46
C PRO A 399 -10.94 -37.25 27.98
N ALA A 400 -11.60 -38.39 27.88
CA ALA A 400 -11.00 -39.64 27.45
C ALA A 400 -10.77 -39.66 25.93
N GLU A 401 -11.72 -39.21 25.14
CA GLU A 401 -11.57 -39.04 23.67
C GLU A 401 -10.50 -38.02 23.32
N ARG A 402 -10.42 -36.93 24.08
CA ARG A 402 -9.39 -35.91 23.90
C ARG A 402 -7.98 -36.46 24.22
N ALA A 403 -7.85 -37.25 25.25
CA ALA A 403 -6.59 -37.91 25.62
C ALA A 403 -6.16 -38.94 24.55
N ALA A 404 -7.10 -39.75 24.03
CA ALA A 404 -6.86 -40.68 22.94
C ALA A 404 -6.42 -39.98 21.65
N TRP A 405 -7.08 -38.86 21.31
CA TRP A 405 -6.73 -38.06 20.15
C TRP A 405 -5.33 -37.41 20.27
N LEU A 406 -4.97 -36.90 21.45
CA LEU A 406 -3.64 -36.34 21.68
C LEU A 406 -2.53 -37.40 21.56
N LYS A 407 -2.78 -38.64 21.95
CA LYS A 407 -1.84 -39.78 21.78
C LYS A 407 -1.62 -40.19 20.33
N THR A 408 -2.39 -39.70 19.37
CA THR A 408 -2.11 -39.93 17.93
C THR A 408 -0.96 -39.05 17.39
N PHE A 409 -0.56 -38.04 18.13
CA PHE A 409 0.53 -37.12 17.71
C PHE A 409 1.85 -37.48 18.41
N PRO A 410 2.99 -37.53 17.68
CA PRO A 410 4.28 -37.84 18.28
C PRO A 410 4.75 -36.70 19.21
N CYS A 411 5.28 -37.04 20.36
CA CYS A 411 5.84 -36.09 21.32
C CYS A 411 7.14 -35.49 20.78
N LYS A 412 7.16 -34.16 20.55
CA LYS A 412 8.37 -33.46 20.09
C LYS A 412 9.53 -33.54 21.09
N ARG A 413 9.22 -33.40 22.39
CA ARG A 413 10.24 -33.50 23.46
C ARG A 413 10.82 -34.92 23.58
N PHE A 414 10.05 -35.97 23.26
CA PHE A 414 10.56 -37.32 23.22
C PHE A 414 11.51 -37.53 22.04
N LYS A 415 11.20 -36.96 20.87
CA LYS A 415 12.11 -36.97 19.72
C LYS A 415 13.42 -36.24 19.98
N GLU A 416 13.39 -35.22 20.83
CA GLU A 416 14.54 -34.43 21.25
C GLU A 416 15.24 -34.95 22.50
N GLY A 417 14.82 -36.11 23.04
CA GLY A 417 15.38 -36.76 24.23
C GLY A 417 15.10 -36.02 25.54
N THR A 418 14.20 -35.03 25.56
CA THR A 418 13.96 -34.16 26.72
C THR A 418 12.64 -34.41 27.45
N CYS A 419 11.82 -35.37 27.03
CA CYS A 419 10.55 -35.70 27.71
C CYS A 419 10.77 -36.52 28.95
N GLN A 420 10.37 -36.01 30.11
CA GLN A 420 10.50 -36.68 31.43
C GLN A 420 9.18 -37.33 31.90
N GLN A 421 8.10 -37.28 31.11
CA GLN A 421 6.78 -37.74 31.56
C GLN A 421 6.47 -39.20 31.23
N GLY A 422 7.35 -39.94 30.57
CA GLY A 422 7.17 -41.35 30.27
C GLY A 422 5.77 -41.69 29.73
N ASP A 423 5.10 -42.69 30.29
CA ASP A 423 3.77 -43.14 29.89
C ASP A 423 2.64 -42.17 30.25
N GLN A 424 2.91 -41.21 31.14
CA GLN A 424 1.95 -40.16 31.50
C GLN A 424 1.95 -38.97 30.51
N CYS A 425 2.81 -39.00 29.50
CA CYS A 425 2.80 -37.97 28.47
C CYS A 425 1.49 -38.02 27.67
N CYS A 426 0.87 -36.86 27.47
CA CYS A 426 -0.35 -36.76 26.67
C CYS A 426 -0.13 -37.01 25.17
N TYR A 427 1.13 -37.08 24.69
CA TYR A 427 1.51 -37.38 23.31
C TYR A 427 2.17 -38.73 23.18
N SER A 428 2.17 -39.31 21.95
CA SER A 428 2.77 -40.62 21.67
C SER A 428 4.30 -40.57 21.74
N HIS A 429 4.87 -41.56 22.44
CA HIS A 429 6.30 -41.89 22.48
C HIS A 429 6.68 -43.03 21.55
N SER A 430 5.74 -43.60 20.78
CA SER A 430 6.00 -44.68 19.81
C SER A 430 6.75 -44.09 18.60
N ALA A 431 7.76 -44.81 18.12
CA ALA A 431 8.37 -44.52 16.83
C ALA A 431 7.33 -44.69 15.72
N PRO A 432 7.30 -43.79 14.68
CA PRO A 432 6.35 -43.96 13.59
C PRO A 432 6.62 -45.25 12.85
N SER A 433 5.65 -46.16 12.82
CA SER A 433 5.66 -47.35 11.94
C SER A 433 5.80 -46.89 10.50
N PRO A 434 6.65 -47.49 9.68
CA PRO A 434 6.75 -47.19 8.26
C PRO A 434 5.43 -47.63 7.59
N LYS A 435 4.62 -46.65 7.17
CA LYS A 435 3.49 -46.90 6.28
C LYS A 435 4.02 -47.30 4.93
N ALA A 436 3.54 -48.45 4.45
CA ALA A 436 3.76 -49.01 3.14
C ALA A 436 3.68 -47.98 2.02
N THR A 437 4.75 -47.83 1.28
CA THR A 437 4.82 -47.18 -0.01
C THR A 437 4.13 -48.08 -1.03
N ALA A 438 3.02 -47.60 -1.58
CA ALA A 438 2.46 -48.17 -2.80
C ALA A 438 3.34 -47.75 -3.98
N GLU A 439 3.74 -48.77 -4.73
CA GLU A 439 4.56 -48.74 -5.92
C GLU A 439 3.98 -47.81 -7.00
N ALA A 440 4.84 -46.97 -7.58
CA ALA A 440 4.70 -46.46 -8.93
C ALA A 440 6.09 -46.46 -9.57
N THR A 441 6.19 -47.21 -10.64
CA THR A 441 7.33 -47.47 -11.50
C THR A 441 7.95 -46.22 -12.12
N PRO A 442 9.25 -46.23 -12.39
CA PRO A 442 9.97 -45.08 -12.97
C PRO A 442 9.92 -45.10 -14.50
N THR A 443 9.75 -43.97 -15.11
CA THR A 443 10.12 -43.73 -16.50
C THR A 443 11.17 -42.62 -16.59
N ASP A 444 12.22 -42.98 -17.28
CA ASP A 444 13.43 -42.32 -17.63
C ASP A 444 13.36 -40.80 -17.95
N CYS A 445 14.35 -40.07 -17.44
CA CYS A 445 14.91 -38.92 -18.12
C CYS A 445 16.42 -38.83 -17.87
N PRO A 446 17.22 -38.51 -18.90
CA PRO A 446 18.67 -38.63 -18.87
C PRO A 446 19.40 -37.47 -18.22
N GLU A 447 20.53 -37.81 -17.61
CA GLU A 447 21.53 -36.93 -17.01
C GLU A 447 22.17 -35.97 -18.02
N ALA A 448 22.48 -34.75 -17.56
CA ALA A 448 23.46 -33.86 -18.18
C ALA A 448 24.58 -33.56 -17.15
N PRO A 449 25.84 -33.45 -17.56
CA PRO A 449 26.99 -33.64 -16.69
C PRO A 449 27.43 -32.39 -15.93
N SER A 450 27.89 -32.63 -14.73
CA SER A 450 28.66 -31.72 -13.86
C SER A 450 30.04 -31.39 -14.42
N GLN A 451 30.44 -30.12 -14.38
CA GLN A 451 31.84 -29.73 -14.28
C GLN A 451 32.02 -28.51 -13.38
N ASN A 452 32.65 -28.71 -12.26
CA ASN A 452 33.46 -27.79 -11.48
C ASN A 452 34.90 -28.31 -11.52
N PRO A 453 35.95 -27.64 -11.06
CA PRO A 453 36.38 -26.24 -11.03
C PRO A 453 37.84 -26.04 -11.45
N ALA A 454 38.34 -24.81 -11.56
CA ALA A 454 39.74 -24.49 -11.24
C ALA A 454 39.95 -22.96 -11.15
N GLU A 455 40.32 -22.47 -10.01
CA GLU A 455 41.25 -21.36 -9.80
C GLU A 455 42.71 -21.93 -9.91
N PRO A 456 43.81 -21.13 -9.93
CA PRO A 456 44.04 -19.70 -9.80
C PRO A 456 45.10 -19.13 -10.76
N GLY A 457 45.32 -17.81 -10.75
CA GLY A 457 46.49 -17.22 -11.40
C GLY A 457 46.59 -15.71 -11.25
N ALA A 458 47.36 -15.27 -10.29
CA ALA A 458 47.81 -13.89 -10.17
C ALA A 458 48.85 -13.53 -11.23
N ALA A 459 48.82 -12.28 -11.73
CA ALA A 459 50.02 -11.51 -12.10
C ALA A 459 49.65 -10.06 -12.50
N THR A 460 50.08 -9.11 -11.69
CA THR A 460 50.90 -7.92 -11.98
C THR A 460 50.47 -6.99 -13.14
N GLY A 461 50.27 -5.70 -12.77
CA GLY A 461 50.17 -4.53 -13.66
C GLY A 461 51.46 -4.26 -14.48
N PRO A 462 51.57 -3.13 -15.19
CA PRO A 462 51.51 -1.74 -14.71
C PRO A 462 50.74 -0.80 -15.68
N GLY A 463 50.20 0.33 -15.32
CA GLY A 463 50.82 1.65 -15.20
C GLY A 463 50.67 2.55 -16.43
N ILE A 464 50.28 3.85 -16.22
CA ILE A 464 50.45 5.03 -17.09
C ILE A 464 49.46 5.07 -18.29
N GLU A 465 48.59 6.09 -18.42
CA GLU A 465 48.52 7.56 -18.29
C GLU A 465 47.11 8.03 -18.01
#